data_f8cb110be4cf2241baac2af758826a8e
#
_entry.id   f8cb110be4cf2241baac2af758826a8e
#
_cell.length_a   1.000
_cell.length_b   1.000
_cell.length_c   1.000
_cell.angle_alpha   90.00
_cell.angle_beta   90.00
_cell.angle_gamma   90.00
#
_symmetry.space_group_name_H-M   'P 1'
#
loop_
_entity.id
_entity.type
_entity.pdbx_description
1 polymer ?
#
loop_
_entity_poly.entity_id
_entity_poly.type
_entity_poly.pdbx_seq_one_letter_code
_entity_poly.pdbx_strand_id
1 'polypeptide(L)'
;MNKKQFIERMVEHTDSPKGEARKHLEAFTTTITEALKGGEEVQLPGFGKFYVREQKAREGKNPQTGERMQIDARKVPAFKAGKSLKGSV
;
A
#
# COMPACT_ATOMS: atom_id res chain seq x y z
N MET A 1 15.35 4.35 2.04
CA MET A 1 14.79 5.37 2.96
C MET A 1 13.84 4.69 3.94
N ASN A 2 14.03 4.93 5.22
CA ASN A 2 13.12 4.40 6.23
C ASN A 2 12.03 5.44 6.60
N LYS A 3 11.12 5.05 7.51
CA LYS A 3 10.02 5.93 7.92
C LYS A 3 10.51 7.26 8.51
N LYS A 4 11.55 7.22 9.34
CA LYS A 4 12.13 8.40 9.97
C LYS A 4 12.67 9.37 8.93
N GLN A 5 13.42 8.87 7.96
CA GLN A 5 13.98 9.67 6.87
C GLN A 5 12.87 10.22 5.98
N PHE A 6 11.83 9.45 5.75
CA PHE A 6 10.68 9.90 4.97
C PHE A 6 9.98 11.08 5.64
N ILE A 7 9.77 10.99 6.96
CA ILE A 7 9.14 12.08 7.72
C ILE A 7 10.00 13.34 7.68
N GLU A 8 11.31 13.20 7.78
CA GLU A 8 12.23 14.34 7.67
C GLU A 8 12.11 15.04 6.31
N ARG A 9 11.94 14.27 5.25
CA ARG A 9 11.70 14.83 3.91
C ARG A 9 10.35 15.51 3.77
N MET A 10 9.32 14.95 4.41
CA MET A 10 7.99 15.58 4.43
C MET A 10 8.05 16.97 5.07
N VAL A 11 8.81 17.12 6.13
CA VAL A 11 8.97 18.41 6.82
C VAL A 11 9.52 19.48 5.88
N GLU A 12 10.41 19.11 4.97
CA GLU A 12 10.96 20.05 4.00
C GLU A 12 9.90 20.64 3.07
N HIS A 13 8.81 19.91 2.84
CA HIS A 13 7.74 20.35 1.96
C HIS A 13 6.61 21.10 2.66
N THR A 14 6.52 21.00 3.98
CA THR A 14 5.35 21.50 4.72
C THR A 14 5.69 22.57 5.75
N ASP A 15 6.96 22.76 6.07
CA ASP A 15 7.41 23.60 7.19
C ASP A 15 6.77 23.23 8.53
N SER A 16 6.23 22.02 8.63
CA SER A 16 5.60 21.52 9.85
C SER A 16 6.62 20.87 10.76
N PRO A 17 6.40 20.87 12.10
CA PRO A 17 7.22 20.08 13.01
C PRO A 17 7.16 18.59 12.66
N LYS A 18 8.23 17.85 12.97
CA LYS A 18 8.30 16.40 12.74
C LYS A 18 7.13 15.64 13.35
N GLY A 19 6.68 16.06 14.56
CA GLY A 19 5.55 15.41 15.21
C GLY A 19 4.25 15.50 14.43
N GLU A 20 4.00 16.64 13.81
CA GLU A 20 2.83 16.81 12.94
C GLU A 20 2.95 16.02 11.66
N ALA A 21 4.12 16.04 11.02
CA ALA A 21 4.37 15.26 9.81
C ALA A 21 4.16 13.78 10.08
N ARG A 22 4.61 13.27 11.23
CA ARG A 22 4.39 11.89 11.65
C ARG A 22 2.90 11.59 11.79
N LYS A 23 2.16 12.45 12.44
CA LYS A 23 0.71 12.29 12.60
C LYS A 23 -0.01 12.22 11.27
N HIS A 24 0.35 13.07 10.33
CA HIS A 24 -0.24 13.06 9.00
C HIS A 24 0.08 11.79 8.24
N LEU A 25 1.31 11.30 8.33
CA LEU A 25 1.69 10.04 7.68
C LEU A 25 0.94 8.86 8.30
N GLU A 26 0.85 8.82 9.62
CA GLU A 26 0.11 7.75 10.32
C GLU A 26 -1.38 7.80 9.99
N ALA A 27 -1.98 8.99 9.94
CA ALA A 27 -3.37 9.16 9.53
C ALA A 27 -3.57 8.69 8.09
N PHE A 28 -2.66 9.01 7.20
CA PHE A 28 -2.70 8.58 5.80
C PHE A 28 -2.71 7.06 5.69
N THR A 29 -1.74 6.40 6.31
CA THR A 29 -1.63 4.95 6.22
C THR A 29 -2.80 4.23 6.89
N THR A 30 -3.28 4.75 8.02
CA THR A 30 -4.45 4.22 8.71
C THR A 30 -5.71 4.36 7.85
N THR A 31 -5.90 5.52 7.24
CA THR A 31 -7.07 5.78 6.39
C THR A 31 -7.09 4.86 5.17
N ILE A 32 -5.94 4.67 4.52
CA ILE A 32 -5.81 3.74 3.40
C ILE A 32 -6.16 2.31 3.86
N THR A 33 -5.62 1.90 4.99
CA THR A 33 -5.87 0.56 5.54
C THR A 33 -7.35 0.33 5.81
N GLU A 34 -8.01 1.29 6.44
CA GLU A 34 -9.44 1.20 6.75
C GLU A 34 -10.31 1.14 5.49
N ALA A 35 -9.99 1.96 4.50
CA ALA A 35 -10.71 1.97 3.23
C ALA A 35 -10.60 0.60 2.53
N LEU A 36 -9.39 0.05 2.46
CA LEU A 36 -9.17 -1.24 1.81
C LEU A 36 -9.82 -2.40 2.58
N LYS A 37 -9.87 -2.34 3.91
CA LYS A 37 -10.62 -3.32 4.71
C LYS A 37 -12.10 -3.33 4.36
N GLY A 38 -12.65 -2.15 4.07
CA GLY A 38 -14.05 -2.01 3.67
C GLY A 38 -14.30 -2.31 2.20
N GLY A 39 -13.26 -2.68 1.44
CA GLY A 39 -13.39 -2.98 0.02
C GLY A 39 -13.44 -1.74 -0.88
N GLU A 40 -13.12 -0.58 -0.34
CA GLU A 40 -13.10 0.66 -1.11
C GLU A 40 -11.79 0.86 -1.85
N GLU A 41 -11.86 1.49 -3.02
CA GLU A 41 -10.68 1.98 -3.70
C GLU A 41 -10.35 3.39 -3.19
N VAL A 42 -9.07 3.71 -3.14
CA VAL A 42 -8.60 5.06 -2.83
C VAL A 42 -7.86 5.59 -4.05
N GLN A 43 -8.47 6.53 -4.74
CA GLN A 43 -7.89 7.13 -5.92
C GLN A 43 -7.34 8.51 -5.59
N LEU A 44 -6.03 8.69 -5.82
CA LEU A 44 -5.34 9.96 -5.59
C LEU A 44 -4.87 10.48 -6.95
N PRO A 45 -5.64 11.40 -7.57
CA PRO A 45 -5.28 11.94 -8.88
C PRO A 45 -3.86 12.51 -8.90
N GLY A 46 -3.11 12.20 -9.94
CA GLY A 46 -1.71 12.61 -10.05
C GLY A 46 -0.72 11.70 -9.33
N PHE A 47 -1.20 10.77 -8.52
CA PHE A 47 -0.33 9.86 -7.79
C PHE A 47 -0.60 8.39 -8.15
N GLY A 48 -1.79 7.91 -7.87
CA GLY A 48 -2.13 6.52 -8.15
C GLY A 48 -3.38 6.06 -7.43
N LYS A 49 -3.60 4.77 -7.45
CA LYS A 49 -4.80 4.16 -6.89
C LYS A 49 -4.43 2.99 -5.99
N PHE A 50 -4.97 2.98 -4.78
CA PHE A 50 -4.90 1.84 -3.88
C PHE A 50 -6.19 1.05 -4.00
N TYR A 51 -6.09 -0.26 -4.10
CA TYR A 51 -7.25 -1.13 -4.26
C TYR A 51 -6.98 -2.51 -3.70
N VAL A 52 -8.04 -3.30 -3.59
CA VAL A 52 -7.94 -4.69 -3.14
C VAL A 52 -8.07 -5.59 -4.37
N ARG A 53 -7.12 -6.49 -4.51
CA ARG A 53 -7.12 -7.49 -5.55
C ARG A 53 -7.44 -8.85 -4.93
N GLU A 54 -8.34 -9.60 -5.55
CA GLU A 54 -8.60 -10.97 -5.14
C GLU A 54 -7.62 -11.90 -5.81
N GLN A 55 -6.98 -12.72 -5.01
CA GLN A 55 -6.13 -13.80 -5.47
C GLN A 55 -6.95 -15.08 -5.37
N LYS A 56 -7.21 -15.73 -6.52
CA LYS A 56 -8.03 -16.93 -6.55
C LYS A 56 -7.35 -18.07 -5.81
N ALA A 57 -8.15 -18.97 -5.24
CA ALA A 57 -7.67 -20.23 -4.71
C ALA A 57 -6.97 -21.01 -5.82
N ARG A 58 -5.87 -21.64 -5.49
CA ARG A 58 -5.10 -22.43 -6.44
C ARG A 58 -4.46 -23.62 -5.75
N GLU A 59 -4.14 -24.65 -6.51
CA GLU A 59 -3.32 -25.73 -6.02
C GLU A 59 -1.85 -25.36 -6.13
N GLY A 60 -1.13 -25.56 -5.05
CA GLY A 60 0.31 -25.41 -5.01
C GLY A 60 0.97 -26.72 -4.63
N LYS A 61 2.28 -26.76 -4.70
CA LYS A 61 3.07 -27.91 -4.33
C LYS A 61 4.06 -27.51 -3.24
N ASN A 62 4.10 -28.30 -2.17
CA ASN A 62 5.07 -28.06 -1.11
C ASN A 62 6.48 -28.41 -1.64
N PRO A 63 7.40 -27.42 -1.71
CA PRO A 63 8.73 -27.66 -2.27
C PRO A 63 9.58 -28.62 -1.45
N GLN A 64 9.24 -28.84 -0.18
CA GLN A 64 9.99 -29.75 0.68
C GLN A 64 9.50 -31.19 0.62
N THR A 65 8.19 -31.41 0.52
CA THR A 65 7.61 -32.74 0.55
C THR A 65 7.07 -33.19 -0.81
N GLY A 66 6.89 -32.27 -1.73
CA GLY A 66 6.25 -32.54 -3.02
C GLY A 66 4.75 -32.76 -2.96
N GLU A 67 4.15 -32.63 -1.76
CA GLU A 67 2.72 -32.79 -1.58
C GLU A 67 1.94 -31.63 -2.16
N ARG A 68 0.75 -31.94 -2.69
CA ARG A 68 -0.17 -30.89 -3.14
C ARG A 68 -0.76 -30.20 -1.91
N MET A 69 -0.78 -28.87 -1.99
CA MET A 69 -1.44 -28.05 -0.97
C MET A 69 -2.37 -27.08 -1.66
N GLN A 70 -3.49 -26.80 -1.01
CA GLN A 70 -4.43 -25.83 -1.51
C GLN A 70 -4.12 -24.47 -0.91
N ILE A 71 -3.94 -23.49 -1.79
CA ILE A 71 -3.76 -22.10 -1.39
C ILE A 71 -5.12 -21.43 -1.51
N ASP A 72 -5.65 -21.00 -0.36
CA ASP A 72 -6.97 -20.37 -0.31
C ASP A 72 -7.00 -19.02 -1.03
N ALA A 73 -8.16 -18.65 -1.52
CA ALA A 73 -8.41 -17.32 -2.05
C ALA A 73 -8.21 -16.29 -0.95
N ARG A 74 -7.59 -15.17 -1.29
CA ARG A 74 -7.38 -14.09 -0.33
C ARG A 74 -7.40 -12.73 -1.01
N LYS A 75 -7.67 -11.70 -0.22
CA LYS A 75 -7.61 -10.32 -0.68
C LYS A 75 -6.23 -9.76 -0.40
N VAL A 76 -5.67 -9.08 -1.38
CA VAL A 76 -4.32 -8.51 -1.30
C VAL A 76 -4.39 -7.02 -1.63
N PRO A 77 -3.83 -6.15 -0.79
CA PRO A 77 -3.75 -4.74 -1.14
C PRO A 77 -2.79 -4.55 -2.30
N ALA A 78 -3.15 -3.64 -3.20
CA ALA A 78 -2.35 -3.35 -4.38
C ALA A 78 -2.33 -1.85 -4.65
N PHE A 79 -1.29 -1.40 -5.33
CA PHE A 79 -1.14 -0.01 -5.74
C PHE A 79 -0.84 0.05 -7.23
N LYS A 80 -1.59 0.89 -7.94
CA LYS A 80 -1.34 1.16 -9.35
C LYS A 80 -0.89 2.61 -9.50
N ALA A 81 0.33 2.81 -9.95
CA ALA A 81 0.87 4.15 -10.15
C ALA A 81 0.09 4.90 -11.22
N GLY A 82 -0.17 6.18 -10.97
CA GLY A 82 -0.81 7.04 -11.94
C GLY A 82 0.17 7.47 -13.03
N LYS A 83 -0.39 8.03 -14.11
CA LYS A 83 0.38 8.48 -15.26
C LYS A 83 1.44 9.51 -14.88
N SER A 84 1.09 10.47 -14.04
CA SER A 84 2.02 11.52 -13.60
C SER A 84 3.19 10.96 -12.81
N LEU A 85 2.92 10.02 -11.90
CA LEU A 85 3.99 9.39 -11.12
C LEU A 85 4.91 8.57 -12.01
N LYS A 86 4.36 7.80 -12.93
CA LYS A 86 5.14 7.01 -13.89
C LYS A 86 6.03 7.90 -14.76
N GLY A 87 5.53 9.06 -15.17
CA GLY A 87 6.29 10.01 -15.98
C GLY A 87 7.38 10.75 -15.21
N SER A 88 7.33 10.73 -13.88
CA SER A 88 8.28 11.42 -13.02
C SER A 88 9.51 10.59 -12.66
N VAL A 89 9.46 9.29 -12.89
CA VAL A 89 10.57 8.38 -12.54
C VAL A 89 11.22 7.78 -13.75
#